data_61156a2fa5b0f3d3e95333197a660484
#
_entry.id   61156a2fa5b0f3d3e95333197a660484
#
_cell.length_a   1.000
_cell.length_b   1.000
_cell.length_c   1.000
_cell.angle_alpha   90.00
_cell.angle_beta   90.00
_cell.angle_gamma   90.00
#
_symmetry.space_group_name_H-M   'P 1'
#
loop_
_entity.id
_entity.type
_entity.pdbx_description
1 polymer ?
#
loop_
_entity_poly.entity_id
_entity_poly.type
_entity_poly.pdbx_seq_one_letter_code
_entity_poly.pdbx_strand_id
1 'polypeptide(L)'
;MNLPTKITFSRIIATVILIITLFVLSVIPGLSTPELGNTKVNLIFLCVFVFFVIASYTDHLDGKLARKNNQVTDLGKFLDPVADKLLVNSMLIFLCAPWVFAPYAVEQISFIPVWCVIIMVARDIVVDALRFIAAQKGVVIAANIFGKLKTVLQMVAIGAVLLNDFPFHYIYPKNPYPQYLSVTAFLVYFATLTSLISGIIYVVQNRKAFLEDKQ
;
A
#
# COMPACT_ATOMS: atom_id res chain seq x y z
N MET A 1 -12.87 -16.39 18.58
CA MET A 1 -12.54 -15.62 17.36
C MET A 1 -13.33 -16.21 16.18
N ASN A 2 -14.11 -15.39 15.51
CA ASN A 2 -14.87 -15.80 14.34
C ASN A 2 -13.94 -15.96 13.12
N LEU A 3 -14.41 -16.68 12.09
CA LEU A 3 -13.60 -16.95 10.88
C LEU A 3 -13.00 -15.67 10.26
N PRO A 4 -13.79 -14.58 10.01
CA PRO A 4 -13.23 -13.34 9.47
C PRO A 4 -12.09 -12.76 10.31
N THR A 5 -12.27 -12.68 11.62
CA THR A 5 -11.23 -12.16 12.55
C THR A 5 -9.95 -13.01 12.54
N LYS A 6 -10.07 -14.34 12.36
CA LYS A 6 -8.90 -15.23 12.20
C LYS A 6 -8.14 -14.93 10.91
N ILE A 7 -8.86 -14.67 9.81
CA ILE A 7 -8.26 -14.34 8.52
C ILE A 7 -7.50 -13.01 8.61
N THR A 8 -8.11 -11.97 9.18
CA THR A 8 -7.43 -10.68 9.38
C THR A 8 -6.17 -10.83 10.24
N PHE A 9 -6.25 -11.59 11.34
CA PHE A 9 -5.11 -11.82 12.21
C PHE A 9 -3.98 -12.61 11.51
N SER A 10 -4.33 -13.65 10.73
CA SER A 10 -3.34 -14.41 9.96
C SER A 10 -2.65 -13.54 8.90
N ARG A 11 -3.37 -12.58 8.30
CA ARG A 11 -2.82 -11.62 7.35
C ARG A 11 -1.82 -10.67 8.01
N ILE A 12 -2.11 -10.18 9.22
CA ILE A 12 -1.15 -9.37 10.00
C ILE A 12 0.14 -10.15 10.23
N ILE A 13 0.04 -11.38 10.73
CA ILE A 13 1.19 -12.24 10.97
C ILE A 13 1.98 -12.47 9.67
N ALA A 14 1.29 -12.82 8.58
CA ALA A 14 1.93 -13.05 7.29
C ALA A 14 2.62 -11.79 6.75
N THR A 15 2.03 -10.60 6.94
CA THR A 15 2.64 -9.32 6.58
C THR A 15 3.91 -9.06 7.40
N VAL A 16 3.88 -9.30 8.69
CA VAL A 16 5.07 -9.14 9.57
C VAL A 16 6.19 -10.11 9.14
N ILE A 17 5.85 -11.37 8.86
CA ILE A 17 6.81 -12.37 8.36
C ILE A 17 7.39 -11.90 7.03
N LEU A 18 6.56 -11.40 6.10
CA LEU A 18 7.03 -10.86 4.82
C LEU A 18 8.04 -9.72 5.03
N ILE A 19 7.73 -8.75 5.90
CA ILE A 19 8.60 -7.61 6.19
C ILE A 19 9.95 -8.09 6.74
N ILE A 20 9.92 -9.01 7.72
CA ILE A 20 11.14 -9.59 8.31
C ILE A 20 11.93 -10.32 7.23
N THR A 21 11.28 -11.11 6.39
CA THR A 21 11.93 -11.85 5.31
C THR A 21 12.60 -10.89 4.33
N LEU A 22 11.92 -9.85 3.88
CA LEU A 22 12.47 -8.85 2.97
C LEU A 22 13.64 -8.09 3.60
N PHE A 23 13.55 -7.76 4.88
CA PHE A 23 14.64 -7.13 5.62
C PHE A 23 15.87 -8.05 5.68
N VAL A 24 15.69 -9.31 6.08
CA VAL A 24 16.79 -10.29 6.15
C VAL A 24 17.43 -10.47 4.77
N LEU A 25 16.63 -10.62 3.72
CA LEU A 25 17.15 -10.76 2.35
C LEU A 25 17.91 -9.51 1.88
N SER A 26 17.50 -8.31 2.30
CA SER A 26 18.20 -7.07 1.93
C SER A 26 19.57 -6.90 2.59
N VAL A 27 19.83 -7.62 3.68
CA VAL A 27 21.11 -7.56 4.43
C VAL A 27 22.11 -8.62 3.97
N ILE A 28 21.67 -9.67 3.25
CA ILE A 28 22.56 -10.73 2.77
C ILE A 28 23.37 -10.23 1.57
N PRO A 29 24.71 -10.06 1.69
CA PRO A 29 25.52 -9.58 0.57
C PRO A 29 25.64 -10.66 -0.51
N GLY A 30 25.57 -10.23 -1.78
CA GLY A 30 25.79 -11.11 -2.93
C GLY A 30 24.66 -12.10 -3.24
N LEU A 31 23.45 -11.84 -2.75
CA LEU A 31 22.28 -12.62 -3.10
C LEU A 31 21.88 -12.32 -4.55
N SER A 32 22.47 -13.07 -5.50
CA SER A 32 22.01 -13.02 -6.89
C SER A 32 20.71 -13.80 -7.00
N THR A 33 19.64 -13.11 -7.36
CA THR A 33 18.35 -13.75 -7.60
C THR A 33 18.08 -13.84 -9.10
N PRO A 34 17.54 -14.96 -9.57
CA PRO A 34 17.27 -15.11 -10.99
C PRO A 34 16.23 -14.08 -11.46
N GLU A 35 16.51 -13.47 -12.60
CA GLU A 35 15.52 -12.72 -13.36
C GLU A 35 14.62 -13.67 -14.15
N LEU A 36 13.37 -13.30 -14.34
CA LEU A 36 12.44 -14.06 -15.13
C LEU A 36 12.72 -13.83 -16.63
N GLY A 37 13.65 -14.60 -17.21
CA GLY A 37 14.05 -14.46 -18.61
C GLY A 37 14.59 -13.06 -18.92
N ASN A 38 14.11 -12.42 -19.99
CA ASN A 38 14.51 -11.07 -20.41
C ASN A 38 13.63 -9.94 -19.82
N THR A 39 12.81 -10.24 -18.79
CA THR A 39 11.79 -9.29 -18.32
C THR A 39 12.28 -8.26 -17.31
N LYS A 40 13.54 -8.35 -16.86
CA LYS A 40 14.09 -7.53 -15.77
C LYS A 40 13.26 -7.62 -14.45
N VAL A 41 12.34 -8.56 -14.36
CA VAL A 41 11.54 -8.83 -13.16
C VAL A 41 12.31 -9.82 -12.29
N ASN A 42 12.61 -9.42 -11.08
CA ASN A 42 13.24 -10.29 -10.10
C ASN A 42 12.24 -11.30 -9.53
N LEU A 43 12.63 -12.56 -9.41
CA LEU A 43 11.75 -13.61 -8.92
C LEU A 43 11.25 -13.35 -7.48
N ILE A 44 12.07 -12.78 -6.62
CA ILE A 44 11.68 -12.44 -5.25
C ILE A 44 10.57 -11.37 -5.28
N PHE A 45 10.75 -10.31 -6.06
CA PHE A 45 9.72 -9.26 -6.17
C PHE A 45 8.45 -9.77 -6.83
N LEU A 46 8.54 -10.73 -7.74
CA LEU A 46 7.36 -11.42 -8.27
C LEU A 46 6.62 -12.20 -7.19
N CYS A 47 7.32 -12.94 -6.34
CA CYS A 47 6.71 -13.63 -5.19
C CYS A 47 6.06 -12.65 -4.22
N VAL A 48 6.72 -11.53 -3.92
CA VAL A 48 6.16 -10.44 -3.10
C VAL A 48 4.91 -9.84 -3.74
N PHE A 49 4.93 -9.61 -5.05
CA PHE A 49 3.77 -9.12 -5.80
C PHE A 49 2.59 -10.09 -5.70
N VAL A 50 2.81 -11.38 -5.92
CA VAL A 50 1.76 -12.41 -5.79
C VAL A 50 1.19 -12.43 -4.37
N PHE A 51 2.07 -12.40 -3.35
CA PHE A 51 1.64 -12.31 -1.96
C PHE A 51 0.80 -11.04 -1.70
N PHE A 52 1.27 -9.89 -2.17
CA PHE A 52 0.57 -8.60 -2.01
C PHE A 52 -0.83 -8.63 -2.64
N VAL A 53 -0.96 -9.18 -3.84
CA VAL A 53 -2.26 -9.34 -4.52
C VAL A 53 -3.19 -10.27 -3.74
N ILE A 54 -2.68 -11.43 -3.29
CA ILE A 54 -3.48 -12.39 -2.50
C ILE A 54 -3.93 -11.74 -1.19
N ALA A 55 -3.03 -11.07 -0.46
CA ALA A 55 -3.36 -10.42 0.80
C ALA A 55 -4.40 -9.31 0.63
N SER A 56 -4.27 -8.48 -0.42
CA SER A 56 -5.23 -7.42 -0.74
C SER A 56 -6.60 -7.98 -1.17
N TYR A 57 -6.61 -9.07 -1.92
CA TYR A 57 -7.85 -9.73 -2.32
C TYR A 57 -8.56 -10.39 -1.14
N THR A 58 -7.81 -11.02 -0.26
CA THR A 58 -8.34 -11.68 0.95
C THR A 58 -9.01 -10.65 1.87
N ASP A 59 -8.43 -9.45 2.03
CA ASP A 59 -9.02 -8.34 2.77
C ASP A 59 -10.41 -7.95 2.25
N HIS A 60 -10.54 -7.91 0.93
CA HIS A 60 -11.83 -7.60 0.32
C HIS A 60 -12.88 -8.70 0.57
N LEU A 61 -12.46 -9.97 0.63
CA LEU A 61 -13.34 -11.11 0.84
C LEU A 61 -13.79 -11.23 2.30
N ASP A 62 -12.88 -11.11 3.27
CA ASP A 62 -13.21 -11.28 4.70
C ASP A 62 -14.15 -10.17 5.18
N GLY A 63 -13.95 -8.92 4.76
CA GLY A 63 -14.86 -7.83 5.04
C GLY A 63 -16.27 -8.02 4.45
N LYS A 64 -16.39 -8.63 3.26
CA LYS A 64 -17.70 -9.00 2.68
C LYS A 64 -18.34 -10.16 3.44
N LEU A 65 -17.57 -11.18 3.79
CA LEU A 65 -18.04 -12.38 4.48
C LEU A 65 -18.54 -12.05 5.90
N ALA A 66 -17.79 -11.21 6.64
CA ALA A 66 -18.17 -10.75 7.96
C ALA A 66 -19.51 -10.03 7.96
N ARG A 67 -19.73 -9.14 6.98
CA ARG A 67 -21.01 -8.41 6.83
C ARG A 67 -22.16 -9.34 6.42
N LYS A 68 -21.94 -10.26 5.49
CA LYS A 68 -22.97 -11.21 5.03
C LYS A 68 -23.43 -12.14 6.13
N ASN A 69 -22.54 -12.57 7.01
CA ASN A 69 -22.83 -13.55 8.05
C ASN A 69 -23.18 -12.92 9.40
N ASN A 70 -23.30 -11.58 9.49
CA ASN A 70 -23.51 -10.84 10.76
C ASN A 70 -22.49 -11.22 11.86
N GLN A 71 -21.26 -11.56 11.47
CA GLN A 71 -20.17 -12.00 12.36
C GLN A 71 -19.15 -10.91 12.62
N VAL A 72 -19.58 -9.66 12.59
CA VAL A 72 -18.71 -8.51 12.84
C VAL A 72 -18.39 -8.45 14.33
N THR A 73 -17.12 -8.59 14.69
CA THR A 73 -16.63 -8.46 16.08
C THR A 73 -15.97 -7.10 16.29
N ASP A 74 -15.98 -6.57 17.51
CA ASP A 74 -15.31 -5.29 17.80
C ASP A 74 -13.79 -5.38 17.60
N LEU A 75 -13.20 -6.54 17.90
CA LEU A 75 -11.80 -6.83 17.60
C LEU A 75 -11.53 -6.81 16.07
N GLY A 76 -12.42 -7.40 15.26
CA GLY A 76 -12.31 -7.36 13.81
C GLY A 76 -12.36 -5.93 13.27
N LYS A 77 -13.34 -5.13 13.73
CA LYS A 77 -13.45 -3.70 13.33
C LYS A 77 -12.18 -2.89 13.62
N PHE A 78 -11.45 -3.25 14.68
CA PHE A 78 -10.19 -2.60 15.03
C PHE A 78 -9.02 -3.14 14.20
N LEU A 79 -8.94 -4.45 13.99
CA LEU A 79 -7.83 -5.10 13.31
C LEU A 79 -7.83 -4.87 11.79
N ASP A 80 -8.99 -4.79 11.15
CA ASP A 80 -9.10 -4.61 9.70
C ASP A 80 -8.36 -3.35 9.18
N PRO A 81 -8.62 -2.14 9.73
CA PRO A 81 -7.88 -0.94 9.33
C PRO A 81 -6.37 -1.02 9.62
N VAL A 82 -5.98 -1.72 10.69
CA VAL A 82 -4.58 -1.90 11.06
C VAL A 82 -3.88 -2.81 10.05
N ALA A 83 -4.50 -3.95 9.71
CA ALA A 83 -3.95 -4.93 8.78
C ALA A 83 -3.76 -4.35 7.36
N ASP A 84 -4.77 -3.64 6.84
CA ASP A 84 -4.71 -2.98 5.53
C ASP A 84 -3.54 -1.98 5.45
N LYS A 85 -3.43 -1.11 6.44
CA LYS A 85 -2.37 -0.10 6.48
C LYS A 85 -0.99 -0.66 6.75
N LEU A 86 -0.90 -1.70 7.59
CA LEU A 86 0.36 -2.36 7.84
C LEU A 86 0.95 -2.90 6.53
N LEU A 87 0.15 -3.59 5.72
CA LEU A 87 0.60 -4.14 4.44
C LEU A 87 1.02 -3.01 3.47
N VAL A 88 0.12 -2.06 3.21
CA VAL A 88 0.33 -1.04 2.17
C VAL A 88 1.45 -0.08 2.56
N ASN A 89 1.46 0.44 3.79
CA ASN A 89 2.47 1.40 4.23
C ASN A 89 3.85 0.76 4.36
N SER A 90 3.93 -0.50 4.82
CA SER A 90 5.20 -1.23 4.87
C SER A 90 5.77 -1.44 3.48
N MET A 91 4.94 -1.79 2.49
CA MET A 91 5.39 -1.92 1.10
C MET A 91 5.86 -0.59 0.51
N LEU A 92 5.15 0.51 0.78
CA LEU A 92 5.57 1.85 0.34
C LEU A 92 6.94 2.23 0.91
N ILE A 93 7.14 2.02 2.22
CA ILE A 93 8.40 2.33 2.91
C ILE A 93 9.52 1.43 2.39
N PHE A 94 9.26 0.15 2.20
CA PHE A 94 10.22 -0.79 1.66
C PHE A 94 10.66 -0.41 0.25
N LEU A 95 9.71 -0.09 -0.63
CA LEU A 95 9.97 0.21 -2.04
C LEU A 95 10.55 1.61 -2.29
N CYS A 96 10.58 2.50 -1.28
CA CYS A 96 11.23 3.80 -1.41
C CYS A 96 12.73 3.78 -1.05
N ALA A 97 13.23 2.67 -0.50
CA ALA A 97 14.62 2.55 -0.04
C ALA A 97 15.52 1.94 -1.13
N PRO A 98 16.38 2.73 -1.79
CA PRO A 98 17.21 2.24 -2.91
C PRO A 98 18.16 1.10 -2.50
N TRP A 99 18.65 1.11 -1.26
CA TRP A 99 19.54 0.07 -0.72
C TRP A 99 18.89 -1.31 -0.62
N VAL A 100 17.55 -1.37 -0.61
CA VAL A 100 16.80 -2.63 -0.60
C VAL A 100 17.01 -3.41 -1.90
N PHE A 101 17.21 -2.71 -3.01
CA PHE A 101 17.37 -3.32 -4.33
C PHE A 101 18.84 -3.67 -4.64
N ALA A 102 19.79 -3.07 -3.94
CA ALA A 102 21.22 -3.25 -4.19
C ALA A 102 21.71 -4.72 -4.13
N PRO A 103 21.24 -5.58 -3.18
CA PRO A 103 21.70 -6.96 -3.11
C PRO A 103 21.28 -7.83 -4.29
N TYR A 104 20.25 -7.45 -5.01
CA TYR A 104 19.65 -8.29 -6.05
C TYR A 104 20.31 -8.15 -7.43
N ALA A 105 21.31 -7.29 -7.58
CA ALA A 105 22.04 -7.04 -8.83
C ALA A 105 21.16 -6.80 -10.07
N VAL A 106 19.92 -6.39 -9.85
CA VAL A 106 18.95 -6.09 -10.91
C VAL A 106 19.01 -4.62 -11.25
N GLU A 107 19.04 -4.30 -12.53
CA GLU A 107 18.88 -2.91 -12.97
C GLU A 107 17.48 -2.42 -12.61
N GLN A 108 17.38 -1.65 -11.51
CA GLN A 108 16.10 -1.13 -11.04
C GLN A 108 15.66 0.04 -11.91
N ILE A 109 14.56 -0.14 -12.64
CA ILE A 109 13.97 0.88 -13.50
C ILE A 109 13.00 1.77 -12.73
N SER A 110 12.30 1.23 -11.75
CA SER A 110 11.26 1.95 -11.03
C SER A 110 11.44 1.89 -9.51
N PHE A 111 11.16 2.98 -8.84
CA PHE A 111 11.14 3.10 -7.38
C PHE A 111 10.09 4.12 -6.95
N ILE A 112 9.74 4.13 -5.68
CA ILE A 112 8.83 5.14 -5.12
C ILE A 112 9.65 6.26 -4.50
N PRO A 113 9.56 7.52 -4.98
CA PRO A 113 10.26 8.64 -4.34
C PRO A 113 9.83 8.80 -2.89
N VAL A 114 10.79 9.09 -2.00
CA VAL A 114 10.54 9.19 -0.55
C VAL A 114 9.46 10.24 -0.22
N TRP A 115 9.46 11.37 -0.93
CA TRP A 115 8.45 12.41 -0.71
C TRP A 115 7.01 11.94 -1.06
N CYS A 116 6.86 11.06 -2.07
CA CYS A 116 5.57 10.43 -2.38
C CYS A 116 5.08 9.57 -1.21
N VAL A 117 5.97 8.77 -0.63
CA VAL A 117 5.66 7.93 0.53
C VAL A 117 5.26 8.78 1.73
N ILE A 118 6.04 9.84 2.02
CA ILE A 118 5.74 10.76 3.12
C ILE A 118 4.33 11.33 2.97
N ILE A 119 3.97 11.83 1.78
CA ILE A 119 2.64 12.41 1.53
C ILE A 119 1.55 11.36 1.72
N MET A 120 1.71 10.17 1.14
CA MET A 120 0.69 9.12 1.20
C MET A 120 0.48 8.62 2.64
N VAL A 121 1.55 8.35 3.38
CA VAL A 121 1.51 7.86 4.76
C VAL A 121 0.99 8.94 5.72
N ALA A 122 1.51 10.17 5.62
CA ALA A 122 1.04 11.27 6.46
C ALA A 122 -0.46 11.54 6.27
N ARG A 123 -0.92 11.53 5.02
CA ARG A 123 -2.35 11.68 4.73
C ARG A 123 -3.17 10.56 5.37
N ASP A 124 -2.71 9.33 5.31
CA ASP A 124 -3.44 8.20 5.90
C ASP A 124 -3.55 8.34 7.42
N ILE A 125 -2.47 8.72 8.07
CA ILE A 125 -2.47 8.97 9.53
C ILE A 125 -3.44 10.11 9.88
N VAL A 126 -3.37 11.25 9.16
CA VAL A 126 -4.24 12.41 9.44
C VAL A 126 -5.72 12.05 9.26
N VAL A 127 -6.08 11.40 8.16
CA VAL A 127 -7.48 11.03 7.91
C VAL A 127 -8.01 10.04 8.94
N ASP A 128 -7.18 9.13 9.42
CA ASP A 128 -7.60 8.18 10.46
C ASP A 128 -7.76 8.84 11.83
N ALA A 129 -6.83 9.71 12.19
CA ALA A 129 -6.96 10.49 13.41
C ALA A 129 -8.27 11.30 13.40
N LEU A 130 -8.59 11.93 12.28
CA LEU A 130 -9.85 12.68 12.14
C LEU A 130 -11.09 11.77 12.20
N ARG A 131 -11.04 10.58 11.59
CA ARG A 131 -12.13 9.59 11.71
C ARG A 131 -12.32 9.13 13.15
N PHE A 132 -11.22 8.92 13.86
CA PHE A 132 -11.27 8.51 15.25
C PHE A 132 -11.89 9.58 16.14
N ILE A 133 -11.50 10.86 15.97
CA ILE A 133 -12.09 11.99 16.69
C ILE A 133 -13.59 12.11 16.39
N ALA A 134 -13.99 12.01 15.12
CA ALA A 134 -15.40 12.07 14.74
C ALA A 134 -16.23 10.93 15.36
N ALA A 135 -15.67 9.72 15.38
CA ALA A 135 -16.32 8.56 15.99
C ALA A 135 -16.52 8.74 17.49
N GLN A 136 -15.55 9.34 18.22
CA GLN A 136 -15.71 9.67 19.63
C GLN A 136 -16.84 10.70 19.88
N LYS A 137 -17.03 11.65 18.94
CA LYS A 137 -18.14 12.61 18.99
C LYS A 137 -19.47 12.00 18.52
N GLY A 138 -19.52 10.70 18.19
CA GLY A 138 -20.71 10.00 17.69
C GLY A 138 -21.08 10.33 16.23
N VAL A 139 -20.16 10.96 15.49
CA VAL A 139 -20.34 11.32 14.07
C VAL A 139 -19.70 10.26 13.19
N VAL A 140 -20.51 9.56 12.38
CA VAL A 140 -20.01 8.59 11.43
C VAL A 140 -19.75 9.29 10.08
N ILE A 141 -18.46 9.41 9.72
CA ILE A 141 -18.06 10.00 8.45
C ILE A 141 -17.97 8.90 7.38
N ALA A 142 -18.79 9.03 6.34
CA ALA A 142 -18.80 8.10 5.23
C ALA A 142 -17.50 8.14 4.40
N ALA A 143 -17.11 6.99 3.83
CA ALA A 143 -15.98 6.93 2.93
C ALA A 143 -16.28 7.68 1.62
N ASN A 144 -15.41 8.62 1.24
CA ASN A 144 -15.50 9.34 -0.01
C ASN A 144 -15.00 8.47 -1.19
N ILE A 145 -15.56 8.70 -2.39
CA ILE A 145 -15.13 8.05 -3.64
C ILE A 145 -13.64 8.27 -3.90
N PHE A 146 -13.13 9.48 -3.65
CA PHE A 146 -11.70 9.80 -3.77
C PHE A 146 -10.81 8.98 -2.84
N GLY A 147 -11.30 8.61 -1.65
CA GLY A 147 -10.58 7.71 -0.74
C GLY A 147 -10.47 6.29 -1.28
N LYS A 148 -11.50 5.78 -1.97
CA LYS A 148 -11.46 4.47 -2.62
C LYS A 148 -10.51 4.46 -3.83
N LEU A 149 -10.61 5.50 -4.66
CA LEU A 149 -9.75 5.67 -5.83
C LEU A 149 -8.26 5.74 -5.44
N LYS A 150 -7.93 6.52 -4.40
CA LYS A 150 -6.57 6.60 -3.85
C LYS A 150 -6.04 5.22 -3.49
N THR A 151 -6.81 4.40 -2.78
CA THR A 151 -6.37 3.06 -2.34
C THR A 151 -6.08 2.15 -3.53
N VAL A 152 -6.95 2.14 -4.53
CA VAL A 152 -6.75 1.34 -5.75
C VAL A 152 -5.50 1.79 -6.51
N LEU A 153 -5.34 3.10 -6.72
CA LEU A 153 -4.16 3.66 -7.41
C LEU A 153 -2.86 3.36 -6.67
N GLN A 154 -2.87 3.43 -5.35
CA GLN A 154 -1.73 3.11 -4.51
C GLN A 154 -1.34 1.63 -4.62
N MET A 155 -2.32 0.72 -4.61
CA MET A 155 -2.07 -0.72 -4.81
C MET A 155 -1.51 -1.01 -6.21
N VAL A 156 -2.05 -0.36 -7.24
CA VAL A 156 -1.55 -0.49 -8.63
C VAL A 156 -0.13 0.03 -8.75
N ALA A 157 0.18 1.18 -8.14
CA ALA A 157 1.53 1.75 -8.14
C ALA A 157 2.55 0.83 -7.46
N ILE A 158 2.22 0.28 -6.28
CA ILE A 158 3.05 -0.72 -5.59
C ILE A 158 3.31 -1.93 -6.49
N GLY A 159 2.25 -2.46 -7.11
CA GLY A 159 2.36 -3.60 -8.03
C GLY A 159 3.25 -3.31 -9.23
N ALA A 160 3.13 -2.14 -9.85
CA ALA A 160 3.96 -1.74 -10.99
C ALA A 160 5.44 -1.60 -10.61
N VAL A 161 5.76 -1.09 -9.40
CA VAL A 161 7.13 -1.02 -8.89
C VAL A 161 7.70 -2.41 -8.62
N LEU A 162 6.93 -3.31 -8.03
CA LEU A 162 7.34 -4.69 -7.78
C LEU A 162 7.62 -5.45 -9.07
N LEU A 163 6.88 -5.17 -10.13
CA LEU A 163 7.11 -5.73 -11.46
C LEU A 163 8.21 -4.99 -12.26
N ASN A 164 8.89 -4.01 -11.66
CA ASN A 164 9.97 -3.25 -12.29
C ASN A 164 9.59 -2.62 -13.63
N ASP A 165 8.43 -1.97 -13.68
CA ASP A 165 7.86 -1.32 -14.88
C ASP A 165 7.51 -2.30 -16.03
N PHE A 166 7.43 -3.61 -15.76
CA PHE A 166 6.96 -4.58 -16.74
C PHE A 166 5.45 -4.42 -17.00
N PRO A 167 4.98 -4.46 -18.25
CA PRO A 167 5.69 -4.66 -19.50
C PRO A 167 6.18 -3.35 -20.17
N PHE A 168 5.99 -2.20 -19.55
CA PHE A 168 6.17 -0.89 -20.17
C PHE A 168 7.63 -0.57 -20.51
N HIS A 169 8.60 -1.15 -19.80
CA HIS A 169 10.02 -0.91 -20.06
C HIS A 169 10.47 -1.31 -21.51
N TYR A 170 9.70 -2.15 -22.20
CA TYR A 170 9.98 -2.47 -23.61
C TYR A 170 9.66 -1.33 -24.58
N ILE A 171 8.86 -0.35 -24.16
CA ILE A 171 8.42 0.78 -24.98
C ILE A 171 9.51 1.87 -25.02
N TYR A 172 10.40 1.88 -24.03
CA TYR A 172 11.40 2.93 -23.89
C TYR A 172 12.58 2.72 -24.85
N PRO A 173 13.17 3.81 -25.39
CA PRO A 173 14.38 3.73 -26.18
C PRO A 173 15.53 3.14 -25.34
N LYS A 174 16.44 2.40 -25.98
CA LYS A 174 17.58 1.70 -25.35
C LYS A 174 18.62 2.61 -24.67
N ASN A 175 18.52 3.93 -24.79
CA ASN A 175 19.35 4.90 -24.08
C ASN A 175 18.86 5.05 -22.63
N PRO A 176 19.72 5.51 -21.69
CA PRO A 176 19.34 5.63 -20.29
C PRO A 176 18.10 6.53 -20.14
N TYR A 177 16.94 5.88 -20.04
CA TYR A 177 15.67 6.57 -19.85
C TYR A 177 15.57 7.03 -18.39
N PRO A 178 15.26 8.31 -18.13
CA PRO A 178 15.16 8.77 -16.76
C PRO A 178 14.06 8.03 -16.01
N GLN A 179 14.40 7.39 -14.91
CA GLN A 179 13.48 6.58 -14.08
C GLN A 179 12.21 7.35 -13.67
N TYR A 180 12.33 8.67 -13.46
CA TYR A 180 11.21 9.55 -13.10
C TYR A 180 10.21 9.81 -14.23
N LEU A 181 10.50 9.39 -15.47
CA LEU A 181 9.60 9.48 -16.64
C LEU A 181 9.01 8.12 -17.02
N SER A 182 9.24 7.06 -16.25
CA SER A 182 8.65 5.74 -16.49
C SER A 182 7.14 5.77 -16.28
N VAL A 183 6.40 4.85 -16.91
CA VAL A 183 4.95 4.70 -16.71
C VAL A 183 4.65 4.44 -15.23
N THR A 184 5.47 3.62 -14.58
CA THR A 184 5.35 3.37 -13.14
C THR A 184 5.55 4.65 -12.32
N ALA A 185 6.49 5.53 -12.68
CA ALA A 185 6.68 6.81 -12.00
C ALA A 185 5.42 7.69 -12.14
N PHE A 186 4.81 7.76 -13.33
CA PHE A 186 3.55 8.48 -13.51
C PHE A 186 2.42 7.89 -12.66
N LEU A 187 2.31 6.57 -12.55
CA LEU A 187 1.33 5.91 -11.67
C LEU A 187 1.55 6.30 -10.20
N VAL A 188 2.80 6.32 -9.73
CA VAL A 188 3.17 6.72 -8.38
C VAL A 188 2.80 8.19 -8.13
N TYR A 189 3.14 9.10 -9.05
CA TYR A 189 2.78 10.53 -8.92
C TYR A 189 1.28 10.74 -8.92
N PHE A 190 0.55 10.04 -9.78
CA PHE A 190 -0.90 10.12 -9.85
C PHE A 190 -1.57 9.59 -8.58
N ALA A 191 -1.07 8.47 -8.03
CA ALA A 191 -1.53 7.94 -6.75
C ALA A 191 -1.26 8.93 -5.61
N THR A 192 -0.09 9.58 -5.59
CA THR A 192 0.29 10.60 -4.60
C THR A 192 -0.61 11.81 -4.68
N LEU A 193 -0.83 12.33 -5.89
CA LEU A 193 -1.71 13.49 -6.13
C LEU A 193 -3.16 13.19 -5.69
N THR A 194 -3.68 12.03 -6.09
CA THR A 194 -5.03 11.57 -5.69
C THR A 194 -5.13 11.41 -4.17
N SER A 195 -4.09 10.89 -3.53
CA SER A 195 -4.01 10.77 -2.07
C SER A 195 -4.09 12.15 -1.40
N LEU A 196 -3.30 13.12 -1.86
CA LEU A 196 -3.27 14.48 -1.33
C LEU A 196 -4.63 15.17 -1.48
N ILE A 197 -5.19 15.17 -2.70
CA ILE A 197 -6.50 15.76 -3.00
C ILE A 197 -7.59 15.13 -2.14
N SER A 198 -7.61 13.81 -2.04
CA SER A 198 -8.56 13.07 -1.19
C SER A 198 -8.46 13.47 0.28
N GLY A 199 -7.23 13.71 0.79
CA GLY A 199 -7.02 14.18 2.16
C GLY A 199 -7.58 15.58 2.38
N ILE A 200 -7.27 16.51 1.49
CA ILE A 200 -7.76 17.90 1.55
C ILE A 200 -9.29 17.92 1.51
N ILE A 201 -9.90 17.23 0.54
CA ILE A 201 -11.37 17.14 0.42
C ILE A 201 -11.97 16.59 1.72
N TYR A 202 -11.37 15.55 2.29
CA TYR A 202 -11.85 14.94 3.53
C TYR A 202 -11.85 15.93 4.70
N VAL A 203 -10.77 16.68 4.89
CA VAL A 203 -10.65 17.70 5.95
C VAL A 203 -11.66 18.83 5.75
N VAL A 204 -11.75 19.37 4.52
CA VAL A 204 -12.64 20.50 4.21
C VAL A 204 -14.10 20.13 4.38
N GLN A 205 -14.51 18.96 3.87
CA GLN A 205 -15.91 18.51 3.95
C GLN A 205 -16.36 18.24 5.39
N ASN A 206 -15.46 17.79 6.24
CA ASN A 206 -15.81 17.37 7.60
C ASN A 206 -15.33 18.36 8.68
N ARG A 207 -14.86 19.55 8.30
CA ARG A 207 -14.30 20.54 9.24
C ARG A 207 -15.23 20.87 10.42
N LYS A 208 -16.53 20.93 10.21
CA LYS A 208 -17.51 21.22 11.26
C LYS A 208 -17.56 20.12 12.32
N ALA A 209 -17.49 18.85 11.92
CA ALA A 209 -17.47 17.71 12.83
C ALA A 209 -16.26 17.71 13.79
N PHE A 210 -15.16 18.38 13.40
CA PHE A 210 -13.95 18.44 14.21
C PHE A 210 -13.89 19.67 15.11
N LEU A 211 -14.39 20.82 14.62
CA LEU A 211 -14.27 22.12 15.28
C LEU A 211 -15.41 22.41 16.25
N GLU A 212 -16.61 21.85 16.03
CA GLU A 212 -17.73 22.07 16.93
C GLU A 212 -17.64 21.10 18.09
N ASP A 213 -17.35 21.64 19.30
CA ASP A 213 -17.56 20.90 20.54
C ASP A 213 -19.05 20.83 20.80
N LYS A 214 -19.59 19.63 21.04
CA LYS A 214 -20.95 19.51 21.58
C LYS A 214 -20.93 20.12 22.97
N GLN A 215 -21.54 21.30 23.11
CA GLN A 215 -21.97 21.84 24.39
C GLN A 215 -22.98 20.90 25.06
#